data_09acd5328a35b4248642e94ffe0d305c
#
_entry.id   09acd5328a35b4248642e94ffe0d305c
#
_cell.length_a   1.000
_cell.length_b   1.000
_cell.length_c   1.000
_cell.angle_alpha   90.00
_cell.angle_beta   90.00
_cell.angle_gamma   90.00
#
_symmetry.space_group_name_H-M   'P 1'
#
loop_
_entity.id
_entity.type
_entity.pdbx_description
1 polymer ?
#
loop_
_entity_poly.entity_id
_entity_poly.type
_entity_poly.pdbx_seq_one_letter_code
_entity_poly.pdbx_strand_id
1 'polypeptide(L)'
;VSPNGKMNSLRVPGSGAGPSTDRFMIGSEGSMGIITDAWVKLQKKPKFKATAGYLYSDFLSAAQAVKSISQAGLYPANVRIVDDVELKINSASKGSNTLMIVSFENADHNIDPWISRAEECCLDHGGIIDVDWRNNPLSNQQGTVGAWREAFIKMPYNREQLTPRNI
;
A
#
# COMPACT_ATOMS: atom_id res chain seq x y z
N VAL A 1 2.63 -26.65 9.85
CA VAL A 1 3.36 -27.62 10.67
C VAL A 1 3.75 -26.96 11.99
N SER A 2 3.50 -27.61 13.09
CA SER A 2 3.89 -27.18 14.44
C SER A 2 4.62 -28.33 15.15
N PRO A 3 5.27 -28.13 16.30
CA PRO A 3 5.85 -29.21 17.09
C PRO A 3 4.86 -30.33 17.48
N ASN A 4 3.58 -29.99 17.61
CA ASN A 4 2.52 -30.91 18.00
C ASN A 4 1.86 -31.64 16.84
N GLY A 5 2.20 -31.31 15.57
CA GLY A 5 1.63 -31.99 14.43
C GLY A 5 1.48 -31.13 13.17
N LYS A 6 0.76 -31.68 12.21
CA LYS A 6 0.47 -31.07 10.91
C LYS A 6 -1.00 -30.72 10.81
N MET A 7 -1.32 -29.50 10.46
CA MET A 7 -2.66 -29.03 10.12
C MET A 7 -2.78 -28.88 8.60
N ASN A 8 -3.80 -29.44 8.00
CA ASN A 8 -4.14 -29.24 6.59
C ASN A 8 -5.51 -28.61 6.49
N SER A 9 -5.65 -27.58 5.66
CA SER A 9 -6.95 -27.01 5.31
C SER A 9 -7.51 -27.63 4.03
N LEU A 10 -8.82 -27.52 3.85
CA LEU A 10 -9.47 -27.91 2.60
C LEU A 10 -9.16 -26.89 1.50
N ARG A 11 -8.95 -27.37 0.28
CA ARG A 11 -8.80 -26.55 -0.91
C ARG A 11 -10.15 -26.05 -1.41
N VAL A 12 -10.71 -25.06 -0.71
CA VAL A 12 -11.99 -24.43 -1.04
C VAL A 12 -11.81 -22.91 -1.11
N PRO A 13 -12.69 -22.18 -1.82
CA PRO A 13 -12.71 -20.72 -1.78
C PRO A 13 -12.81 -20.20 -0.35
N GLY A 14 -12.18 -19.07 -0.07
CA GLY A 14 -12.29 -18.41 1.24
C GLY A 14 -13.74 -18.10 1.58
N SER A 15 -14.16 -18.41 2.80
CA SER A 15 -15.49 -18.13 3.33
C SER A 15 -15.43 -17.06 4.42
N GLY A 16 -16.47 -16.21 4.49
CA GLY A 16 -16.68 -15.26 5.58
C GLY A 16 -17.48 -15.87 6.76
N ALA A 17 -17.91 -17.12 6.66
CA ALA A 17 -18.74 -17.78 7.65
C ALA A 17 -17.88 -18.32 8.82
N GLY A 18 -17.93 -17.61 9.94
CA GLY A 18 -17.33 -18.03 11.20
C GLY A 18 -15.79 -17.95 11.27
N PRO A 19 -15.23 -18.39 12.41
CA PRO A 19 -13.80 -18.46 12.61
C PRO A 19 -13.13 -19.45 11.64
N SER A 20 -11.93 -19.12 11.16
CA SER A 20 -11.14 -19.97 10.28
C SER A 20 -9.74 -20.20 10.87
N THR A 21 -9.36 -21.46 11.02
CA THR A 21 -8.02 -21.84 11.48
C THR A 21 -6.92 -21.38 10.52
N ASP A 22 -7.23 -21.30 9.22
CA ASP A 22 -6.28 -20.80 8.21
C ASP A 22 -5.98 -19.31 8.44
N ARG A 23 -7.02 -18.51 8.71
CA ARG A 23 -6.85 -17.07 9.02
C ARG A 23 -6.12 -16.85 10.34
N PHE A 24 -6.24 -17.77 11.28
CA PHE A 24 -5.52 -17.72 12.54
C PHE A 24 -4.01 -17.94 12.36
N MET A 25 -3.62 -18.79 11.40
CA MET A 25 -2.22 -19.03 11.07
C MET A 25 -1.59 -17.91 10.25
N ILE A 26 -2.39 -17.23 9.39
CA ILE A 26 -1.93 -16.10 8.58
C ILE A 26 -1.67 -14.90 9.49
N GLY A 27 -0.47 -14.34 9.42
CA GLY A 27 -0.05 -13.23 10.28
C GLY A 27 0.49 -13.64 11.65
N SER A 28 0.64 -14.94 11.92
CA SER A 28 1.22 -15.44 13.18
C SER A 28 2.75 -15.28 13.29
N GLU A 29 3.41 -14.91 12.19
CA GLU A 29 4.88 -14.70 12.11
C GLU A 29 5.71 -15.86 12.68
N GLY A 30 5.21 -17.08 12.54
CA GLY A 30 5.86 -18.28 13.03
C GLY A 30 5.57 -18.64 14.51
N SER A 31 4.83 -17.81 15.24
CA SER A 31 4.51 -18.09 16.66
C SER A 31 3.62 -19.32 16.85
N MET A 32 2.81 -19.67 15.85
CA MET A 32 1.87 -20.80 15.91
C MET A 32 2.31 -22.01 15.08
N GLY A 33 3.29 -21.82 14.20
CA GLY A 33 3.79 -22.88 13.33
C GLY A 33 4.36 -22.33 12.04
N ILE A 34 4.78 -23.22 11.17
CA ILE A 34 5.37 -22.91 9.86
C ILE A 34 4.38 -23.29 8.76
N ILE A 35 4.05 -22.33 7.90
CA ILE A 35 3.25 -22.57 6.69
C ILE A 35 4.19 -23.14 5.63
N THR A 36 3.96 -24.39 5.20
CA THR A 36 4.78 -25.08 4.19
C THR A 36 4.20 -25.00 2.80
N ASP A 37 2.88 -24.92 2.70
CA ASP A 37 2.15 -24.94 1.44
C ASP A 37 0.95 -24.01 1.53
N ALA A 38 0.64 -23.30 0.43
CA ALA A 38 -0.52 -22.43 0.34
C ALA A 38 -1.15 -22.46 -1.05
N TRP A 39 -2.47 -22.39 -1.07
CA TRP A 39 -3.24 -22.17 -2.29
C TRP A 39 -3.63 -20.70 -2.38
N VAL A 40 -3.23 -20.06 -3.47
CA VAL A 40 -3.48 -18.64 -3.70
C VAL A 40 -4.33 -18.43 -4.95
N LYS A 41 -5.22 -17.44 -4.90
CA LYS A 41 -5.98 -17.01 -6.08
C LYS A 41 -5.09 -16.17 -6.97
N LEU A 42 -4.88 -16.61 -8.21
CA LEU A 42 -4.17 -15.84 -9.22
C LEU A 42 -5.11 -14.87 -9.93
N GLN A 43 -4.59 -13.72 -10.26
CA GLN A 43 -5.26 -12.73 -11.10
C GLN A 43 -4.44 -12.46 -12.36
N LYS A 44 -5.08 -12.00 -13.41
CA LYS A 44 -4.39 -11.55 -14.62
C LYS A 44 -3.48 -10.37 -14.28
N LYS A 45 -2.27 -10.36 -14.85
CA LYS A 45 -1.37 -9.22 -14.74
C LYS A 45 -2.04 -7.97 -15.28
N PRO A 46 -2.11 -6.87 -14.52
CA PRO A 46 -2.75 -5.66 -15.01
C PRO A 46 -2.02 -5.07 -16.20
N LYS A 47 -2.80 -4.67 -17.21
CA LYS A 47 -2.32 -3.97 -18.42
C LYS A 47 -2.30 -2.46 -18.19
N PHE A 48 -3.29 -1.96 -17.45
CA PHE A 48 -3.45 -0.56 -17.12
C PHE A 48 -3.02 -0.35 -15.67
N LYS A 49 -2.08 0.57 -15.46
CA LYS A 49 -1.57 0.93 -14.14
C LYS A 49 -1.32 2.43 -14.10
N ALA A 50 -1.72 3.04 -13.02
CA ALA A 50 -1.40 4.43 -12.75
C ALA A 50 -1.18 4.62 -11.25
N THR A 51 -0.19 5.43 -10.90
CA THR A 51 0.13 5.81 -9.53
C THR A 51 0.30 7.32 -9.46
N ALA A 52 -0.38 7.95 -8.54
CA ALA A 52 -0.26 9.37 -8.22
C ALA A 52 0.26 9.55 -6.79
N GLY A 53 1.00 10.63 -6.56
CA GLY A 53 1.48 11.06 -5.25
C GLY A 53 1.01 12.47 -4.95
N TYR A 54 0.56 12.70 -3.72
CA TYR A 54 0.10 14.00 -3.24
C TYR A 54 0.76 14.33 -1.91
N LEU A 55 1.22 15.57 -1.75
CA LEU A 55 1.73 16.09 -0.49
C LEU A 55 0.66 16.91 0.21
N TYR A 56 0.57 16.74 1.52
CA TYR A 56 -0.34 17.47 2.40
C TYR A 56 0.45 18.14 3.52
N SER A 57 -0.07 19.27 4.02
CA SER A 57 0.51 19.96 5.19
C SER A 57 0.37 19.15 6.48
N ASP A 58 -0.66 18.28 6.55
CA ASP A 58 -0.95 17.49 7.75
C ASP A 58 -1.63 16.17 7.41
N PHE A 59 -1.58 15.24 8.36
CA PHE A 59 -2.12 13.89 8.24
C PHE A 59 -3.66 13.85 8.11
N LEU A 60 -4.36 14.75 8.81
CA LEU A 60 -5.83 14.76 8.83
C LEU A 60 -6.41 15.14 7.48
N SER A 61 -5.81 16.10 6.80
CA SER A 61 -6.21 16.50 5.44
C SER A 61 -6.04 15.32 4.46
N ALA A 62 -4.93 14.57 4.53
CA ALA A 62 -4.74 13.36 3.75
C ALA A 62 -5.78 12.29 4.10
N ALA A 63 -6.11 12.10 5.38
CA ALA A 63 -7.12 11.15 5.82
C ALA A 63 -8.53 11.51 5.31
N GLN A 64 -8.88 12.80 5.23
CA GLN A 64 -10.15 13.23 4.63
C GLN A 64 -10.21 12.91 3.13
N ALA A 65 -9.11 13.09 2.40
CA ALA A 65 -9.03 12.69 1.01
C ALA A 65 -9.23 11.17 0.83
N VAL A 66 -8.59 10.34 1.67
CA VAL A 66 -8.78 8.87 1.66
C VAL A 66 -10.24 8.52 1.93
N LYS A 67 -10.87 9.18 2.91
CA LYS A 67 -12.30 8.98 3.20
C LYS A 67 -13.15 9.29 1.97
N SER A 68 -12.91 10.41 1.29
CA SER A 68 -13.64 10.81 0.08
C SER A 68 -13.48 9.80 -1.04
N ILE A 69 -12.26 9.31 -1.30
CA ILE A 69 -11.99 8.25 -2.29
C ILE A 69 -12.74 6.96 -1.96
N SER A 70 -12.70 6.54 -0.69
CA SER A 70 -13.38 5.32 -0.25
C SER A 70 -14.91 5.42 -0.38
N GLN A 71 -15.48 6.58 -0.05
CA GLN A 71 -16.91 6.83 -0.15
C GLN A 71 -17.39 7.04 -1.60
N ALA A 72 -16.50 7.44 -2.51
CA ALA A 72 -16.80 7.55 -3.93
C ALA A 72 -16.88 6.18 -4.64
N GLY A 73 -16.58 5.07 -3.96
CA GLY A 73 -16.68 3.72 -4.53
C GLY A 73 -15.66 3.43 -5.62
N LEU A 74 -14.49 4.05 -5.57
CA LEU A 74 -13.48 3.96 -6.64
C LEU A 74 -12.63 2.69 -6.57
N TYR A 75 -12.54 2.04 -5.42
CA TYR A 75 -11.79 0.79 -5.19
C TYR A 75 -10.35 0.80 -5.73
N PRO A 76 -9.48 1.74 -5.30
CA PRO A 76 -8.08 1.77 -5.73
C PRO A 76 -7.34 0.49 -5.35
N ALA A 77 -6.35 0.11 -6.14
CA ALA A 77 -5.48 -1.03 -5.86
C ALA A 77 -4.59 -0.78 -4.63
N ASN A 78 -4.22 0.47 -4.40
CA ASN A 78 -3.49 0.90 -3.21
C ASN A 78 -3.85 2.35 -2.85
N VAL A 79 -4.10 2.60 -1.57
CA VAL A 79 -4.11 3.93 -0.96
C VAL A 79 -3.28 3.87 0.30
N ARG A 80 -2.29 4.75 0.40
CA ARG A 80 -1.41 4.82 1.56
C ARG A 80 -1.16 6.26 1.96
N ILE A 81 -1.19 6.52 3.25
CA ILE A 81 -0.70 7.75 3.85
C ILE A 81 0.59 7.41 4.57
N VAL A 82 1.61 8.23 4.34
CA VAL A 82 2.92 8.17 5.00
C VAL A 82 3.11 9.50 5.71
N ASP A 83 3.26 9.46 7.02
CA ASP A 83 3.44 10.66 7.82
C ASP A 83 4.84 11.26 7.67
N ASP A 84 5.04 12.44 8.24
CA ASP A 84 6.29 13.18 8.15
C ASP A 84 7.43 12.50 8.92
N VAL A 85 7.11 11.73 9.95
CA VAL A 85 8.11 10.98 10.75
C VAL A 85 8.63 9.82 9.93
N GLU A 86 7.76 9.02 9.32
CA GLU A 86 8.16 7.92 8.44
C GLU A 86 8.94 8.43 7.22
N LEU A 87 8.53 9.56 6.62
CA LEU A 87 9.26 10.15 5.49
C LEU A 87 10.66 10.61 5.88
N LYS A 88 10.85 11.16 7.08
CA LYS A 88 12.16 11.57 7.60
C LYS A 88 13.05 10.37 7.93
N ILE A 89 12.50 9.35 8.57
CA ILE A 89 13.21 8.09 8.88
C ILE A 89 13.76 7.46 7.61
N ASN A 90 12.95 7.43 6.56
CA ASN A 90 13.31 6.87 5.26
C ASN A 90 14.13 7.85 4.39
N SER A 91 14.47 9.03 4.89
CA SER A 91 15.17 10.07 4.12
C SER A 91 14.48 10.46 2.81
N ALA A 92 13.17 10.22 2.72
CA ALA A 92 12.37 10.50 1.53
C ALA A 92 11.92 11.96 1.45
N SER A 93 11.89 12.67 2.57
CA SER A 93 11.62 14.11 2.63
C SER A 93 12.37 14.77 3.80
N LYS A 94 12.74 16.03 3.62
CA LYS A 94 13.31 16.88 4.68
C LYS A 94 12.28 17.82 5.30
N GLY A 95 11.07 17.91 4.73
CA GLY A 95 9.97 18.77 5.17
C GLY A 95 9.06 18.11 6.19
N SER A 96 8.05 18.85 6.64
CA SER A 96 6.97 18.33 7.52
C SER A 96 5.71 18.11 6.69
N ASN A 97 5.81 17.29 5.66
CA ASN A 97 4.69 16.96 4.77
C ASN A 97 4.23 15.52 5.02
N THR A 98 2.96 15.28 4.82
CA THR A 98 2.38 13.96 4.74
C THR A 98 2.26 13.56 3.28
N LEU A 99 2.75 12.37 2.90
CA LEU A 99 2.62 11.84 1.55
C LEU A 99 1.41 10.92 1.46
N MET A 100 0.58 11.11 0.44
CA MET A 100 -0.47 10.17 0.08
C MET A 100 -0.15 9.56 -1.28
N ILE A 101 -0.25 8.24 -1.38
CA ILE A 101 -0.05 7.48 -2.60
C ILE A 101 -1.37 6.83 -2.98
N VAL A 102 -1.79 7.00 -4.23
CA VAL A 102 -3.00 6.37 -4.79
C VAL A 102 -2.63 5.63 -6.06
N SER A 103 -3.02 4.38 -6.17
CA SER A 103 -2.76 3.57 -7.37
C SER A 103 -4.01 2.84 -7.82
N PHE A 104 -4.19 2.77 -9.13
CA PHE A 104 -5.19 1.95 -9.78
C PHE A 104 -4.54 0.95 -10.72
N GLU A 105 -5.10 -0.24 -10.77
CA GLU A 105 -4.65 -1.32 -11.66
C GLU A 105 -5.86 -2.04 -12.25
N ASN A 106 -5.80 -2.35 -13.56
CA ASN A 106 -6.82 -3.15 -14.22
C ASN A 106 -6.22 -3.99 -15.36
N ALA A 107 -6.75 -5.19 -15.56
CA ALA A 107 -6.29 -6.12 -16.60
C ALA A 107 -7.10 -5.99 -17.91
N ASP A 108 -8.26 -5.33 -17.87
CA ASP A 108 -9.27 -5.35 -18.94
C ASP A 108 -9.50 -3.98 -19.57
N HIS A 109 -9.76 -2.95 -18.78
CA HIS A 109 -10.18 -1.63 -19.26
C HIS A 109 -9.35 -0.48 -18.67
N ASN A 110 -9.48 0.70 -19.30
CA ASN A 110 -8.78 1.92 -18.90
C ASN A 110 -9.23 2.40 -17.51
N ILE A 111 -8.29 2.92 -16.75
CA ILE A 111 -8.45 3.38 -15.37
C ILE A 111 -8.43 4.91 -15.23
N ASP A 112 -8.24 5.66 -16.32
CA ASP A 112 -8.11 7.12 -16.28
C ASP A 112 -9.31 7.82 -15.60
N PRO A 113 -10.58 7.42 -15.82
CA PRO A 113 -11.70 8.05 -15.13
C PRO A 113 -11.64 7.88 -13.61
N TRP A 114 -11.15 6.73 -13.14
CA TRP A 114 -11.08 6.44 -11.70
C TRP A 114 -9.97 7.21 -11.02
N ILE A 115 -8.76 7.22 -11.62
CA ILE A 115 -7.65 7.97 -11.03
C ILE A 115 -7.87 9.48 -11.14
N SER A 116 -8.53 9.98 -12.20
CA SER A 116 -8.93 11.39 -12.30
C SER A 116 -9.90 11.78 -11.19
N ARG A 117 -10.90 10.95 -10.91
CA ARG A 117 -11.83 11.23 -9.81
C ARG A 117 -11.15 11.17 -8.44
N ALA A 118 -10.22 10.24 -8.24
CA ALA A 118 -9.42 10.20 -7.02
C ALA A 118 -8.53 11.45 -6.86
N GLU A 119 -7.96 11.96 -7.97
CA GLU A 119 -7.21 13.22 -7.98
C GLU A 119 -8.06 14.39 -7.53
N GLU A 120 -9.29 14.53 -8.04
CA GLU A 120 -10.22 15.57 -7.59
C GLU A 120 -10.43 15.50 -6.07
N CYS A 121 -10.70 14.29 -5.54
CA CYS A 121 -10.82 14.09 -4.08
C CYS A 121 -9.56 14.52 -3.32
N CYS A 122 -8.36 14.27 -3.88
CA CYS A 122 -7.11 14.67 -3.26
C CYS A 122 -6.94 16.20 -3.24
N LEU A 123 -7.21 16.85 -4.37
CA LEU A 123 -7.07 18.31 -4.52
C LEU A 123 -8.10 19.06 -3.68
N ASP A 124 -9.34 18.60 -3.58
CA ASP A 124 -10.41 19.17 -2.77
C ASP A 124 -10.05 19.25 -1.27
N HIS A 125 -9.13 18.37 -0.82
CA HIS A 125 -8.63 18.35 0.56
C HIS A 125 -7.23 18.95 0.72
N GLY A 126 -6.79 19.76 -0.26
CA GLY A 126 -5.53 20.51 -0.17
C GLY A 126 -4.28 19.70 -0.54
N GLY A 127 -4.45 18.59 -1.23
CA GLY A 127 -3.32 17.82 -1.78
C GLY A 127 -2.60 18.59 -2.88
N ILE A 128 -1.27 18.56 -2.86
CA ILE A 128 -0.40 19.12 -3.90
C ILE A 128 0.21 17.96 -4.66
N ILE A 129 0.13 17.97 -5.99
CA ILE A 129 0.66 16.89 -6.83
C ILE A 129 2.17 16.81 -6.66
N ASP A 130 2.68 15.68 -6.17
CA ASP A 130 4.09 15.31 -6.12
C ASP A 130 4.47 14.46 -7.34
N VAL A 131 3.60 13.51 -7.70
CA VAL A 131 3.78 12.62 -8.86
C VAL A 131 2.51 12.61 -9.69
N ASP A 132 2.63 13.13 -10.92
CA ASP A 132 1.55 13.13 -11.91
C ASP A 132 1.53 11.77 -12.64
N TRP A 133 0.40 11.08 -12.54
CA TRP A 133 0.19 9.79 -13.17
C TRP A 133 0.09 9.84 -14.70
N ARG A 134 -0.25 11.03 -15.29
CA ARG A 134 -0.47 11.19 -16.74
C ARG A 134 0.82 11.10 -17.55
N ASN A 135 1.91 11.51 -16.95
CA ASN A 135 3.15 11.76 -17.68
C ASN A 135 4.14 10.59 -17.63
N ASN A 136 3.83 9.50 -16.87
CA ASN A 136 4.82 8.45 -16.70
C ASN A 136 4.24 7.08 -16.27
N PRO A 137 4.43 6.02 -17.06
CA PRO A 137 4.11 4.66 -16.66
C PRO A 137 4.95 4.15 -15.46
N LEU A 138 6.05 4.84 -15.11
CA LEU A 138 6.91 4.56 -13.95
C LEU A 138 6.73 5.59 -12.84
N SER A 139 5.58 6.23 -12.74
CA SER A 139 5.27 7.27 -11.74
C SER A 139 5.56 6.84 -10.30
N ASN A 140 5.43 5.55 -9.99
CA ASN A 140 5.75 5.00 -8.68
C ASN A 140 7.26 4.95 -8.33
N GLN A 141 8.14 5.38 -9.24
CA GLN A 141 9.59 5.48 -9.03
C GLN A 141 10.10 6.92 -8.97
N GLN A 142 9.20 7.89 -9.00
CA GLN A 142 9.55 9.32 -9.05
C GLN A 142 9.08 10.06 -7.80
N GLY A 143 9.61 11.28 -7.64
CA GLY A 143 9.26 12.19 -6.55
C GLY A 143 9.48 11.57 -5.17
N THR A 144 8.72 12.06 -4.21
CA THR A 144 8.70 11.55 -2.83
C THR A 144 8.20 10.10 -2.76
N VAL A 145 7.28 9.72 -3.66
CA VAL A 145 6.77 8.35 -3.79
C VAL A 145 7.90 7.37 -4.10
N GLY A 146 8.73 7.69 -5.11
CA GLY A 146 9.85 6.85 -5.51
C GLY A 146 10.91 6.73 -4.43
N ALA A 147 11.27 7.85 -3.81
CA ALA A 147 12.23 7.89 -2.71
C ALA A 147 11.77 7.06 -1.50
N TRP A 148 10.51 7.22 -1.07
CA TRP A 148 9.94 6.42 0.00
C TRP A 148 9.90 4.93 -0.35
N ARG A 149 9.44 4.58 -1.55
CA ARG A 149 9.37 3.18 -2.01
C ARG A 149 10.74 2.51 -2.00
N GLU A 150 11.76 3.20 -2.50
CA GLU A 150 13.13 2.67 -2.52
C GLU A 150 13.67 2.44 -1.12
N ALA A 151 13.48 3.41 -0.22
CA ALA A 151 13.88 3.29 1.18
C ALA A 151 13.15 2.13 1.87
N PHE A 152 11.83 2.01 1.66
CA PHE A 152 11.02 0.93 2.23
C PHE A 152 11.50 -0.46 1.77
N ILE A 153 11.81 -0.63 0.49
CA ILE A 153 12.33 -1.90 -0.06
C ILE A 153 13.71 -2.23 0.52
N LYS A 154 14.55 -1.21 0.76
CA LYS A 154 15.90 -1.37 1.31
C LYS A 154 15.92 -1.49 2.85
N MET A 155 14.83 -1.18 3.52
CA MET A 155 14.76 -1.14 5.00
C MET A 155 15.29 -2.42 5.67
N PRO A 156 14.97 -3.66 5.24
CA PRO A 156 15.50 -4.88 5.85
C PRO A 156 17.03 -4.98 5.78
N TYR A 157 17.66 -4.30 4.83
CA TYR A 157 19.11 -4.30 4.61
C TYR A 157 19.83 -3.15 5.33
N ASN A 158 19.08 -2.21 5.90
CA ASN A 158 19.61 -1.03 6.60
C ASN A 158 19.61 -1.21 8.14
N ARG A 159 19.60 -2.44 8.62
CA ARG A 159 19.49 -2.78 10.05
C ARG A 159 20.53 -2.04 10.91
N GLU A 160 21.77 -1.98 10.46
CA GLU A 160 22.85 -1.31 11.21
C GLU A 160 22.64 0.20 11.38
N GLN A 161 21.92 0.83 10.44
CA GLN A 161 21.59 2.26 10.49
C GLN A 161 20.32 2.54 11.32
N LEU A 162 19.41 1.58 11.40
CA LEU A 162 18.11 1.71 12.07
C LEU A 162 18.19 1.33 13.55
N THR A 163 18.97 0.31 13.90
CA THR A 163 19.13 -0.16 15.28
C THR A 163 19.54 0.94 16.27
N PRO A 164 20.48 1.85 15.95
CA PRO A 164 20.83 2.96 16.85
C PRO A 164 19.70 3.97 17.06
N ARG A 165 18.68 3.96 16.23
CA ARG A 165 17.50 4.84 16.32
C ARG A 165 16.32 4.19 17.04
N ASN A 166 16.51 2.98 17.57
CA ASN A 166 15.44 2.16 18.20
C ASN A 166 14.24 1.91 17.26
N ILE A 167 14.52 1.69 15.97
CA ILE A 167 13.53 1.42 14.92
C ILE A 167 13.68 -0.02 14.41
#